data_c346997879e547f201adc73dc351c62f
#
_entry.id   c346997879e547f201adc73dc351c62f
#
_cell.length_a   1.000
_cell.length_b   1.000
_cell.length_c   1.000
_cell.angle_alpha   90.00
_cell.angle_beta   90.00
_cell.angle_gamma   90.00
#
_symmetry.space_group_name_H-M   'P 1'
#
loop_
_entity.id
_entity.type
_entity.pdbx_description
1 polymer ?
#
loop_
_entity_poly.entity_id
_entity_poly.type
_entity_poly.pdbx_seq_one_letter_code
_entity_poly.pdbx_strand_id
1 'polypeptide(L)'
;YKRQIFDSVDIEIIPGGEKAIQKTINVGRVLLAADILGASSNMIEKAVEYSLERKQFNRVIGSFQAVKHMCAEMAADLEPCRSLLWYAAYAQDNIDEEADLLSCHAKAHLSEIGQDVARVSTQVFGGMGFTDLLGMHYWFKRIGLSRQILGGPEKVRQEAAKIQGFLS
;
A
#
# COMPACT_ATOMS: atom_id res chain seq x y z
N TYR A 1 -8.20 17.58 -16.29
CA TYR A 1 -7.07 16.78 -16.82
C TYR A 1 -6.28 17.65 -17.79
N LYS A 2 -4.97 17.83 -17.55
CA LYS A 2 -4.10 18.48 -18.54
C LYS A 2 -3.63 17.39 -19.50
N ARG A 3 -4.03 17.51 -20.77
CA ARG A 3 -3.51 16.70 -21.87
C ARG A 3 -2.48 17.53 -22.63
N GLN A 4 -1.24 17.03 -22.71
CA GLN A 4 -0.20 17.65 -23.50
C GLN A 4 -0.15 16.96 -24.86
N ILE A 5 0.01 17.77 -25.93
CA ILE A 5 0.27 17.29 -27.27
C ILE A 5 1.69 17.76 -27.61
N PHE A 6 2.54 16.83 -27.97
CA PHE A 6 3.89 17.09 -28.43
C PHE A 6 3.85 17.04 -29.96
N ASP A 7 4.18 18.15 -30.59
CA ASP A 7 4.28 18.27 -32.05
C ASP A 7 5.68 18.74 -32.43
N SER A 8 6.27 18.09 -33.42
CA SER A 8 7.61 18.43 -33.96
C SER A 8 8.71 18.46 -32.88
N VAL A 9 8.69 17.52 -31.96
CA VAL A 9 9.74 17.37 -30.92
C VAL A 9 10.73 16.29 -31.36
N ASP A 10 12.01 16.55 -31.15
CA ASP A 10 13.05 15.50 -31.29
C ASP A 10 12.82 14.45 -30.18
N ILE A 11 12.71 13.20 -30.61
CA ILE A 11 12.55 12.06 -29.70
C ILE A 11 13.69 11.07 -29.87
N GLU A 12 14.18 10.55 -28.77
CA GLU A 12 15.09 9.42 -28.75
C GLU A 12 14.32 8.15 -28.42
N ILE A 13 14.48 7.12 -29.24
CA ILE A 13 13.87 5.81 -28.99
C ILE A 13 14.79 5.01 -28.06
N ILE A 14 14.29 4.72 -26.86
CA ILE A 14 15.01 3.89 -25.89
C ILE A 14 15.00 2.43 -26.36
N PRO A 15 16.17 1.78 -26.52
CA PRO A 15 16.23 0.36 -26.87
C PRO A 15 15.46 -0.51 -25.87
N GLY A 16 14.64 -1.43 -26.40
CA GLY A 16 13.77 -2.28 -25.58
C GLY A 16 12.48 -1.61 -25.07
N GLY A 17 12.25 -0.36 -25.41
CA GLY A 17 11.11 0.53 -25.18
C GLY A 17 10.02 0.02 -24.24
N GLU A 18 9.03 -0.69 -24.78
CA GLU A 18 7.86 -1.12 -24.02
C GLU A 18 8.19 -2.07 -22.84
N LYS A 19 9.09 -3.05 -23.08
CA LYS A 19 9.51 -3.99 -22.02
C LYS A 19 10.25 -3.27 -20.88
N ALA A 20 11.13 -2.31 -21.22
CA ALA A 20 11.86 -1.54 -20.21
C ALA A 20 10.91 -0.67 -19.37
N ILE A 21 9.92 -0.06 -20.01
CA ILE A 21 8.88 0.73 -19.31
C ILE A 21 8.06 -0.19 -18.40
N GLN A 22 7.62 -1.35 -18.90
CA GLN A 22 6.83 -2.29 -18.10
C GLN A 22 7.63 -2.78 -16.87
N LYS A 23 8.89 -3.16 -17.06
CA LYS A 23 9.77 -3.56 -15.93
C LYS A 23 9.93 -2.43 -14.93
N THR A 24 10.09 -1.19 -15.38
CA THR A 24 10.17 -0.01 -14.51
C THR A 24 8.89 0.19 -13.70
N ILE A 25 7.72 0.02 -14.35
CA ILE A 25 6.42 0.11 -13.66
C ILE A 25 6.28 -0.99 -12.61
N ASN A 26 6.65 -2.23 -12.93
CA ASN A 26 6.55 -3.37 -12.02
C ASN A 26 7.44 -3.19 -10.78
N VAL A 27 8.71 -2.84 -10.98
CA VAL A 27 9.62 -2.52 -9.87
C VAL A 27 9.07 -1.36 -9.04
N GLY A 28 8.58 -0.31 -9.69
CA GLY A 28 7.95 0.81 -9.01
C GLY A 28 6.73 0.41 -8.17
N ARG A 29 5.89 -0.51 -8.67
CA ARG A 29 4.74 -1.06 -7.92
C ARG A 29 5.18 -1.84 -6.69
N VAL A 30 6.21 -2.67 -6.82
CA VAL A 30 6.78 -3.43 -5.69
C VAL A 30 7.35 -2.48 -4.64
N LEU A 31 8.08 -1.45 -5.03
CA LEU A 31 8.60 -0.43 -4.12
C LEU A 31 7.50 0.35 -3.40
N LEU A 32 6.42 0.72 -4.12
CA LEU A 32 5.26 1.38 -3.50
C LEU A 32 4.52 0.45 -2.53
N ALA A 33 4.44 -0.84 -2.85
CA ALA A 33 3.89 -1.83 -1.94
C ALA A 33 4.74 -1.97 -0.67
N ALA A 34 6.08 -1.96 -0.80
CA ALA A 34 7.00 -1.95 0.35
C ALA A 34 6.82 -0.71 1.23
N ASP A 35 6.66 0.46 0.61
CA ASP A 35 6.40 1.72 1.32
C ASP A 35 5.08 1.66 2.12
N ILE A 36 4.01 1.12 1.51
CA ILE A 36 2.71 0.93 2.16
C ILE A 36 2.84 -0.05 3.34
N LEU A 37 3.56 -1.17 3.16
CA LEU A 37 3.78 -2.15 4.23
C LEU A 37 4.49 -1.52 5.43
N GLY A 38 5.57 -0.78 5.19
CA GLY A 38 6.33 -0.10 6.24
C GLY A 38 5.50 0.97 6.96
N ALA A 39 4.78 1.80 6.19
CA ALA A 39 3.89 2.81 6.74
C ALA A 39 2.78 2.19 7.60
N SER A 40 2.16 1.09 7.13
CA SER A 40 1.11 0.37 7.84
C SER A 40 1.63 -0.26 9.12
N SER A 41 2.80 -0.89 9.10
CA SER A 41 3.44 -1.45 10.31
C SER A 41 3.65 -0.36 11.37
N ASN A 42 4.19 0.79 10.97
CA ASN A 42 4.38 1.91 11.88
C ASN A 42 3.06 2.45 12.47
N MET A 43 2.00 2.51 11.65
CA MET A 43 0.69 2.95 12.13
C MET A 43 0.10 1.98 13.16
N ILE A 44 0.26 0.67 12.96
CA ILE A 44 -0.20 -0.34 13.92
C ILE A 44 0.57 -0.21 15.25
N GLU A 45 1.91 -0.12 15.19
CA GLU A 45 2.75 0.05 16.39
C GLU A 45 2.31 1.27 17.19
N LYS A 46 2.19 2.43 16.54
CA LYS A 46 1.70 3.66 17.18
C LYS A 46 0.28 3.54 17.75
N ALA A 47 -0.62 2.85 17.06
CA ALA A 47 -1.98 2.63 17.55
C ALA A 47 -1.98 1.75 18.81
N VAL A 48 -1.15 0.71 18.84
CA VAL A 48 -0.99 -0.14 20.04
C VAL A 48 -0.40 0.65 21.20
N GLU A 49 0.72 1.37 20.99
CA GLU A 49 1.35 2.22 22.03
C GLU A 49 0.35 3.22 22.60
N TYR A 50 -0.33 3.98 21.75
CA TYR A 50 -1.34 4.93 22.18
C TYR A 50 -2.47 4.26 22.97
N SER A 51 -2.90 3.08 22.58
CA SER A 51 -3.96 2.34 23.25
C SER A 51 -3.57 1.90 24.68
N LEU A 52 -2.28 1.71 24.95
CA LEU A 52 -1.74 1.34 26.26
C LEU A 52 -1.56 2.55 27.18
N GLU A 53 -1.45 3.76 26.64
CA GLU A 53 -1.24 4.99 27.39
C GLU A 53 -2.53 5.79 27.61
N ARG A 54 -3.36 5.91 26.58
CA ARG A 54 -4.58 6.71 26.60
C ARG A 54 -5.61 6.13 27.55
N LYS A 55 -6.09 6.93 28.49
CA LYS A 55 -7.12 6.55 29.45
C LYS A 55 -8.48 7.15 29.11
N GLN A 56 -9.50 6.35 29.18
CA GLN A 56 -10.91 6.74 29.16
C GLN A 56 -11.70 5.80 30.12
N PHE A 57 -12.74 6.31 30.76
CA PHE A 57 -13.52 5.53 31.69
C PHE A 57 -12.65 4.88 32.82
N ASN A 58 -11.67 5.63 33.33
CA ASN A 58 -10.73 5.24 34.39
C ASN A 58 -9.80 4.06 34.06
N ARG A 59 -9.63 3.69 32.80
CA ARG A 59 -8.71 2.63 32.37
C ARG A 59 -8.10 2.95 30.99
N VAL A 60 -7.01 2.28 30.64
CA VAL A 60 -6.40 2.41 29.31
C VAL A 60 -7.35 1.90 28.23
N ILE A 61 -7.41 2.59 27.08
CA ILE A 61 -8.35 2.21 26.02
C ILE A 61 -8.04 0.83 25.43
N GLY A 62 -6.79 0.39 25.44
CA GLY A 62 -6.37 -0.96 25.04
C GLY A 62 -6.93 -2.08 25.92
N SER A 63 -7.53 -1.77 27.09
CA SER A 63 -8.24 -2.76 27.91
C SER A 63 -9.62 -3.11 27.37
N PHE A 64 -10.19 -2.28 26.48
CA PHE A 64 -11.49 -2.56 25.85
C PHE A 64 -11.33 -3.56 24.71
N GLN A 65 -12.21 -4.56 24.69
CA GLN A 65 -12.15 -5.64 23.70
C GLN A 65 -12.24 -5.13 22.27
N ALA A 66 -13.08 -4.12 22.01
CA ALA A 66 -13.20 -3.52 20.68
C ALA A 66 -11.86 -2.95 20.16
N VAL A 67 -11.08 -2.28 21.02
CA VAL A 67 -9.76 -1.75 20.63
C VAL A 67 -8.75 -2.86 20.43
N LYS A 68 -8.78 -3.90 21.27
CA LYS A 68 -7.91 -5.09 21.10
C LYS A 68 -8.17 -5.79 19.76
N HIS A 69 -9.45 -5.97 19.40
CA HIS A 69 -9.82 -6.60 18.14
C HIS A 69 -9.36 -5.77 16.95
N MET A 70 -9.59 -4.45 16.94
CA MET A 70 -9.09 -3.57 15.89
C MET A 70 -7.57 -3.71 15.69
N CYS A 71 -6.79 -3.70 16.76
CA CYS A 71 -5.33 -3.86 16.66
C CYS A 71 -4.92 -5.25 16.17
N ALA A 72 -5.60 -6.30 16.65
CA ALA A 72 -5.32 -7.67 16.25
C ALA A 72 -5.69 -7.95 14.78
N GLU A 73 -6.82 -7.44 14.31
CA GLU A 73 -7.27 -7.56 12.91
C GLU A 73 -6.30 -6.85 11.97
N MET A 74 -5.91 -5.61 12.27
CA MET A 74 -4.90 -4.90 11.46
C MET A 74 -3.59 -5.69 11.34
N ALA A 75 -3.12 -6.28 12.43
CA ALA A 75 -1.89 -7.08 12.43
C ALA A 75 -2.06 -8.39 11.64
N ALA A 76 -3.19 -9.07 11.80
CA ALA A 76 -3.50 -10.31 11.10
C ALA A 76 -3.62 -10.11 9.57
N ASP A 77 -4.22 -9.01 9.14
CA ASP A 77 -4.37 -8.68 7.72
C ASP A 77 -3.05 -8.23 7.08
N LEU A 78 -2.19 -7.54 7.84
CA LEU A 78 -0.93 -7.03 7.31
C LEU A 78 0.17 -8.10 7.23
N GLU A 79 0.22 -9.06 8.14
CA GLU A 79 1.32 -10.02 8.21
C GLU A 79 1.48 -10.88 6.94
N PRO A 80 0.41 -11.43 6.32
CA PRO A 80 0.54 -12.18 5.06
C PRO A 80 1.08 -11.34 3.91
N CYS A 81 0.87 -10.03 3.92
CA CYS A 81 1.34 -9.11 2.90
C CYS A 81 2.88 -9.07 2.80
N ARG A 82 3.57 -9.38 3.88
CA ARG A 82 5.03 -9.42 3.96
C ARG A 82 5.61 -10.49 3.04
N SER A 83 5.06 -11.70 3.10
CA SER A 83 5.47 -12.81 2.23
C SER A 83 5.15 -12.55 0.76
N LEU A 84 3.96 -11.99 0.48
CA LEU A 84 3.59 -11.60 -0.88
C LEU A 84 4.56 -10.56 -1.46
N LEU A 85 4.91 -9.54 -0.68
CA LEU A 85 5.84 -8.50 -1.10
C LEU A 85 7.24 -9.08 -1.39
N TRP A 86 7.76 -9.93 -0.50
CA TRP A 86 9.07 -10.54 -0.69
C TRP A 86 9.12 -11.41 -1.94
N TYR A 87 8.06 -12.20 -2.17
CA TYR A 87 7.98 -13.03 -3.36
C TYR A 87 7.86 -12.18 -4.63
N ALA A 88 7.05 -11.12 -4.60
CA ALA A 88 6.95 -10.18 -5.72
C ALA A 88 8.29 -9.49 -6.03
N ALA A 89 9.06 -9.10 -5.00
CA ALA A 89 10.38 -8.52 -5.17
C ALA A 89 11.38 -9.53 -5.76
N TYR A 90 11.39 -10.76 -5.24
CA TYR A 90 12.24 -11.84 -5.75
C TYR A 90 11.97 -12.16 -7.23
N ALA A 91 10.70 -12.17 -7.62
CA ALA A 91 10.29 -12.46 -8.99
C ALA A 91 10.77 -11.40 -10.00
N GLN A 92 10.93 -10.13 -9.60
CA GLN A 92 11.45 -9.09 -10.50
C GLN A 92 12.87 -9.39 -11.02
N ASP A 93 13.66 -10.13 -10.26
CA ASP A 93 15.04 -10.45 -10.60
C ASP A 93 15.26 -11.91 -11.05
N ASN A 94 14.32 -12.82 -10.73
CA ASN A 94 14.57 -14.25 -10.85
C ASN A 94 13.48 -15.03 -11.61
N ILE A 95 12.25 -14.49 -11.79
CA ILE A 95 11.13 -15.21 -12.41
C ILE A 95 10.36 -14.28 -13.33
N ASP A 96 10.90 -14.07 -14.53
CA ASP A 96 10.36 -13.11 -15.51
C ASP A 96 8.87 -13.37 -15.85
N GLU A 97 8.45 -14.64 -15.95
CA GLU A 97 7.08 -15.04 -16.27
C GLU A 97 6.04 -14.70 -15.19
N GLU A 98 6.45 -14.55 -13.94
CA GLU A 98 5.57 -14.21 -12.83
C GLU A 98 5.68 -12.74 -12.40
N ALA A 99 6.74 -12.05 -12.81
CA ALA A 99 7.09 -10.71 -12.35
C ALA A 99 5.96 -9.69 -12.53
N ASP A 100 5.34 -9.68 -13.71
CA ASP A 100 4.24 -8.77 -14.05
C ASP A 100 3.04 -9.01 -13.14
N LEU A 101 2.60 -10.26 -13.02
CA LEU A 101 1.44 -10.66 -12.23
C LEU A 101 1.64 -10.38 -10.74
N LEU A 102 2.80 -10.77 -10.20
CA LEU A 102 3.11 -10.59 -8.78
C LEU A 102 3.27 -9.11 -8.40
N SER A 103 3.79 -8.26 -9.30
CA SER A 103 3.83 -6.81 -9.08
C SER A 103 2.41 -6.24 -8.94
N CYS A 104 1.48 -6.72 -9.76
CA CYS A 104 0.07 -6.34 -9.69
C CYS A 104 -0.58 -6.81 -8.40
N HIS A 105 -0.37 -8.07 -8.01
CA HIS A 105 -0.94 -8.62 -6.76
C HIS A 105 -0.42 -7.88 -5.53
N ALA A 106 0.91 -7.69 -5.40
CA ALA A 106 1.50 -6.98 -4.28
C ALA A 106 0.97 -5.53 -4.19
N LYS A 107 0.95 -4.82 -5.33
CA LYS A 107 0.47 -3.42 -5.38
C LYS A 107 -1.01 -3.31 -5.03
N ALA A 108 -1.86 -4.14 -5.60
CA ALA A 108 -3.29 -4.08 -5.38
C ALA A 108 -3.66 -4.45 -3.94
N HIS A 109 -3.14 -5.57 -3.44
CA HIS A 109 -3.48 -6.08 -2.11
C HIS A 109 -2.98 -5.14 -1.01
N LEU A 110 -1.69 -4.76 -1.04
CA LEU A 110 -1.14 -3.83 -0.05
C LEU A 110 -1.79 -2.45 -0.10
N SER A 111 -2.26 -2.00 -1.25
CA SER A 111 -3.00 -0.74 -1.36
C SER A 111 -4.33 -0.75 -0.61
N GLU A 112 -5.01 -1.90 -0.52
CA GLU A 112 -6.27 -2.05 0.21
C GLU A 112 -6.03 -2.26 1.69
N ILE A 113 -5.19 -3.24 2.05
CA ILE A 113 -4.84 -3.49 3.46
C ILE A 113 -4.25 -2.23 4.10
N GLY A 114 -3.33 -1.53 3.41
CA GLY A 114 -2.77 -0.28 3.91
C GLY A 114 -3.82 0.81 4.15
N GLN A 115 -4.80 0.93 3.26
CA GLN A 115 -5.90 1.88 3.43
C GLN A 115 -6.77 1.52 4.65
N ASP A 116 -7.05 0.23 4.86
CA ASP A 116 -7.84 -0.23 6.01
C ASP A 116 -7.06 -0.04 7.32
N VAL A 117 -5.77 -0.39 7.35
CA VAL A 117 -4.88 -0.11 8.50
C VAL A 117 -4.86 1.39 8.81
N ALA A 118 -4.70 2.24 7.79
CA ALA A 118 -4.67 3.69 8.00
C ALA A 118 -5.99 4.20 8.63
N ARG A 119 -7.13 3.71 8.15
CA ARG A 119 -8.45 4.06 8.66
C ARG A 119 -8.66 3.59 10.10
N VAL A 120 -8.36 2.31 10.38
CA VAL A 120 -8.58 1.71 11.70
C VAL A 120 -7.60 2.27 12.73
N SER A 121 -6.32 2.46 12.38
CA SER A 121 -5.36 3.13 13.26
C SER A 121 -5.83 4.53 13.65
N THR A 122 -6.28 5.33 12.68
CA THR A 122 -6.83 6.67 12.94
C THR A 122 -8.04 6.59 13.87
N GLN A 123 -8.90 5.57 13.72
CA GLN A 123 -10.05 5.34 14.62
C GLN A 123 -9.60 5.03 16.04
N VAL A 124 -8.55 4.23 16.25
CA VAL A 124 -7.98 3.95 17.58
C VAL A 124 -7.52 5.23 18.27
N PHE A 125 -6.91 6.16 17.52
CA PHE A 125 -6.52 7.48 18.04
C PHE A 125 -7.71 8.40 18.29
N GLY A 126 -8.86 8.14 17.67
CA GLY A 126 -10.03 9.02 17.73
C GLY A 126 -9.73 10.42 17.18
N GLY A 127 -10.28 11.46 17.79
CA GLY A 127 -10.07 12.84 17.34
C GLY A 127 -8.60 13.26 17.28
N MET A 128 -7.74 12.68 18.10
CA MET A 128 -6.30 12.98 18.11
C MET A 128 -5.60 12.50 16.82
N GLY A 129 -6.10 11.45 16.16
CA GLY A 129 -5.53 10.92 14.91
C GLY A 129 -5.56 11.89 13.73
N PHE A 130 -6.41 12.92 13.79
CA PHE A 130 -6.51 13.96 12.76
C PHE A 130 -5.66 15.20 13.05
N THR A 131 -5.05 15.28 14.24
CA THR A 131 -4.26 16.44 14.64
C THR A 131 -2.80 16.31 14.22
N ASP A 132 -2.12 17.45 14.09
CA ASP A 132 -0.68 17.50 13.83
C ASP A 132 0.15 16.99 15.02
N LEU A 133 -0.41 16.96 16.22
CA LEU A 133 0.27 16.62 17.46
C LEU A 133 0.86 15.20 17.46
N LEU A 134 0.14 14.24 16.86
CA LEU A 134 0.55 12.82 16.85
C LEU A 134 1.01 12.34 15.46
N GLY A 135 0.84 13.16 14.44
CA GLY A 135 1.38 12.92 13.10
C GLY A 135 0.78 11.72 12.33
N MET A 136 -0.31 11.10 12.82
CA MET A 136 -0.94 9.94 12.18
C MET A 136 -1.46 10.28 10.78
N HIS A 137 -1.97 11.48 10.57
CA HIS A 137 -2.51 11.92 9.29
C HIS A 137 -1.44 11.99 8.18
N TYR A 138 -0.15 12.15 8.50
CA TYR A 138 0.93 12.10 7.50
C TYR A 138 1.07 10.70 6.92
N TRP A 139 1.01 9.67 7.77
CA TRP A 139 1.05 8.27 7.34
C TRP A 139 -0.19 7.92 6.51
N PHE A 140 -1.37 8.36 6.94
CA PHE A 140 -2.61 8.21 6.19
C PHE A 140 -2.50 8.79 4.78
N LYS A 141 -2.01 10.04 4.65
CA LYS A 141 -1.81 10.70 3.36
C LYS A 141 -0.77 10.00 2.50
N ARG A 142 0.34 9.52 3.11
CA ARG A 142 1.39 8.77 2.41
C ARG A 142 0.85 7.48 1.80
N ILE A 143 0.13 6.68 2.57
CA ILE A 143 -0.52 5.46 2.07
C ILE A 143 -1.50 5.79 0.96
N GLY A 144 -2.34 6.81 1.12
CA GLY A 144 -3.29 7.26 0.11
C GLY A 144 -2.62 7.68 -1.21
N LEU A 145 -1.47 8.36 -1.14
CA LEU A 145 -0.68 8.72 -2.32
C LEU A 145 -0.08 7.49 -2.98
N SER A 146 0.63 6.64 -2.20
CA SER A 146 1.27 5.42 -2.71
C SER A 146 0.25 4.44 -3.32
N ARG A 147 -1.00 4.45 -2.82
CA ARG A 147 -2.13 3.70 -3.39
C ARG A 147 -2.44 4.10 -4.83
N GLN A 148 -2.32 5.39 -5.18
CA GLN A 148 -2.71 5.92 -6.50
C GLN A 148 -1.57 5.90 -7.54
N ILE A 149 -0.33 6.05 -7.10
CA ILE A 149 0.83 6.08 -8.00
C ILE A 149 0.98 4.72 -8.70
N LEU A 150 1.28 4.72 -10.00
CA LEU A 150 1.42 3.57 -10.88
C LEU A 150 0.16 2.68 -10.97
N GLY A 151 -1.01 3.26 -10.72
CA GLY A 151 -2.33 2.64 -10.81
C GLY A 151 -2.94 2.31 -9.46
N GLY A 152 -4.21 2.70 -9.29
CA GLY A 152 -5.01 2.29 -8.14
C GLY A 152 -5.34 0.79 -8.18
N PRO A 153 -5.78 0.18 -7.05
CA PRO A 153 -5.98 -1.26 -6.95
C PRO A 153 -6.97 -1.81 -8.00
N GLU A 154 -7.99 -1.06 -8.36
CA GLU A 154 -8.99 -1.47 -9.35
C GLU A 154 -8.35 -1.64 -10.74
N LYS A 155 -7.53 -0.66 -11.17
CA LYS A 155 -6.82 -0.71 -12.44
C LYS A 155 -5.79 -1.83 -12.46
N VAL A 156 -5.03 -1.96 -11.38
CA VAL A 156 -3.96 -2.98 -11.28
C VAL A 156 -4.55 -4.40 -11.25
N ARG A 157 -5.74 -4.60 -10.62
CA ARG A 157 -6.46 -5.88 -10.71
C ARG A 157 -6.96 -6.20 -12.10
N GLN A 158 -7.42 -5.20 -12.85
CA GLN A 158 -7.80 -5.41 -14.25
C GLN A 158 -6.60 -5.85 -15.10
N GLU A 159 -5.42 -5.26 -14.86
CA GLU A 159 -4.18 -5.69 -15.52
C GLU A 159 -3.82 -7.13 -15.14
N ALA A 160 -3.88 -7.48 -13.85
CA ALA A 160 -3.68 -8.86 -13.38
C ALA A 160 -4.66 -9.86 -14.04
N ALA A 161 -5.93 -9.50 -14.13
CA ALA A 161 -6.96 -10.34 -14.76
C ALA A 161 -6.70 -10.54 -16.27
N LYS A 162 -6.16 -9.54 -16.96
CA LYS A 162 -5.73 -9.67 -18.36
C LYS A 162 -4.53 -10.62 -18.50
N ILE A 163 -3.52 -10.50 -17.65
CA ILE A 163 -2.36 -11.39 -17.64
C ILE A 163 -2.79 -12.84 -17.43
N GLN A 164 -3.80 -13.08 -16.57
CA GLN A 164 -4.36 -14.40 -16.31
C GLN A 164 -5.38 -14.89 -17.35
N GLY A 165 -5.70 -14.09 -18.36
CA GLY A 165 -6.63 -14.44 -19.42
C GLY A 165 -8.12 -14.39 -19.04
N PHE A 166 -8.48 -13.74 -17.92
CA PHE A 166 -9.88 -13.55 -17.51
C PHE A 166 -10.57 -12.38 -18.21
N LEU A 167 -9.79 -11.47 -18.78
CA LEU A 167 -10.28 -10.32 -19.54
C LEU A 167 -9.58 -10.24 -20.89
N SER A 168 -10.33 -9.92 -21.95
CA SER A 168 -9.83 -9.62 -23.28
C SER A 168 -9.35 -8.16 -23.41
#